data_19b67490e258a03cf456945516851342
#
_entry.id   19b67490e258a03cf456945516851342
#
_cell.length_a   1.000
_cell.length_b   1.000
_cell.length_c   1.000
_cell.angle_alpha   90.00
_cell.angle_beta   90.00
_cell.angle_gamma   90.00
#
_symmetry.space_group_name_H-M   'P 1'
#
loop_
_entity.id
_entity.type
_entity.pdbx_description
1 polymer ?
#
loop_
_entity_poly.entity_id
_entity_poly.type
_entity_poly.pdbx_seq_one_letter_code
_entity_poly.pdbx_strand_id
1 'polypeptide(L)'
;MNSGLLRTIVRYGYFPFMVLGLNGMAYYVVAYGHSYAWLALLIGILLATAFAAERILPWYEEWNHSHDDGKTNVVHAIVYEAQNLNGILTIPLVAWLTSGSLNAGLWPTDWPIWAQLLLAVVLADFALTYLHYLSHRFSFLWRLHAVHHGVARLYGFNGLVRHPLHQIIDLVLGTAPLALAGMPVEVAALLGFVITVQLVVQHSNVAYALGPLRNHLAIGQIHHLHHVNWGKEGDCNFGLFFTVWDRMLGTFHPEPPRPIKAHDMGVDEVPNFPKRYMEQLAFPLHYKPGEGQQSGLKKKMEAQKPPQTAAAQARALHDAAE
;
A
#
# COMPACT_ATOMS: atom_id res chain seq x y z
N MET A 1 1.58 -20.36 -27.39
CA MET A 1 1.95 -18.93 -27.55
C MET A 1 3.44 -18.80 -27.21
N ASN A 2 4.24 -18.09 -28.03
CA ASN A 2 5.67 -17.94 -27.77
C ASN A 2 5.85 -17.19 -26.44
N SER A 3 6.65 -17.73 -25.52
CA SER A 3 6.89 -17.14 -24.18
C SER A 3 7.34 -15.68 -24.25
N GLY A 4 8.12 -15.31 -25.27
CA GLY A 4 8.55 -13.93 -25.51
C GLY A 4 7.39 -12.98 -25.83
N LEU A 5 6.45 -13.39 -26.69
CA LEU A 5 5.27 -12.59 -27.02
C LEU A 5 4.38 -12.34 -25.79
N LEU A 6 4.15 -13.37 -24.98
CA LEU A 6 3.35 -13.26 -23.76
C LEU A 6 3.97 -12.28 -22.77
N ARG A 7 5.29 -12.37 -22.55
CA ARG A 7 6.03 -11.42 -21.68
C ARG A 7 5.94 -9.98 -22.21
N THR A 8 5.99 -9.78 -23.52
CA THR A 8 5.83 -8.46 -24.13
C THR A 8 4.43 -7.91 -23.92
N ILE A 9 3.39 -8.74 -24.11
CA ILE A 9 1.98 -8.35 -23.84
C ILE A 9 1.82 -7.93 -22.39
N VAL A 10 2.32 -8.71 -21.41
CA VAL A 10 2.24 -8.37 -20.00
C VAL A 10 3.03 -7.08 -19.71
N ARG A 11 4.24 -6.92 -20.25
CA ARG A 11 5.09 -5.74 -20.02
C ARG A 11 4.41 -4.42 -20.37
N TYR A 12 3.69 -4.37 -21.48
CA TYR A 12 3.09 -3.12 -21.99
C TYR A 12 1.58 -3.06 -21.82
N GLY A 13 0.91 -4.21 -21.68
CA GLY A 13 -0.55 -4.31 -21.58
C GLY A 13 -1.07 -4.35 -20.15
N TYR A 14 -0.28 -4.84 -19.17
CA TYR A 14 -0.75 -5.01 -17.80
C TYR A 14 -1.27 -3.70 -17.20
N PHE A 15 -0.44 -2.66 -17.17
CA PHE A 15 -0.82 -1.38 -16.58
C PHE A 15 -2.03 -0.72 -17.28
N PRO A 16 -2.07 -0.58 -18.61
CA PRO A 16 -3.25 -0.02 -19.29
C PRO A 16 -4.51 -0.84 -19.06
N PHE A 17 -4.43 -2.17 -19.08
CA PHE A 17 -5.60 -3.02 -18.83
C PHE A 17 -6.12 -2.84 -17.40
N MET A 18 -5.25 -2.86 -16.40
CA MET A 18 -5.63 -2.72 -14.99
C MET A 18 -6.22 -1.34 -14.72
N VAL A 19 -5.53 -0.27 -15.15
CA VAL A 19 -5.91 1.11 -14.78
C VAL A 19 -6.97 1.69 -15.71
N LEU A 20 -6.88 1.47 -17.02
CA LEU A 20 -7.87 2.03 -17.96
C LEU A 20 -8.98 1.02 -18.24
N GLY A 21 -8.64 -0.24 -18.49
CA GLY A 21 -9.62 -1.28 -18.85
C GLY A 21 -10.59 -1.57 -17.70
N LEU A 22 -10.09 -1.98 -16.54
CA LEU A 22 -10.97 -2.35 -15.43
C LEU A 22 -11.73 -1.15 -14.86
N ASN A 23 -11.09 0.00 -14.69
CA ASN A 23 -11.78 1.22 -14.25
C ASN A 23 -12.81 1.72 -15.28
N GLY A 24 -12.52 1.58 -16.57
CA GLY A 24 -13.49 1.88 -17.63
C GLY A 24 -14.72 0.95 -17.60
N MET A 25 -14.50 -0.35 -17.34
CA MET A 25 -15.60 -1.33 -17.15
C MET A 25 -16.41 -1.01 -15.88
N ALA A 26 -15.76 -0.69 -14.77
CA ALA A 26 -16.44 -0.28 -13.55
C ALA A 26 -17.26 1.00 -13.76
N TYR A 27 -16.68 1.99 -14.45
CA TYR A 27 -17.40 3.19 -14.83
C TYR A 27 -18.64 2.86 -15.67
N TYR A 28 -18.52 2.00 -16.68
CA TYR A 28 -19.66 1.55 -17.49
C TYR A 28 -20.74 0.90 -16.61
N VAL A 29 -20.37 -0.01 -15.73
CA VAL A 29 -21.32 -0.66 -14.81
C VAL A 29 -22.11 0.38 -13.99
N VAL A 30 -21.44 1.34 -13.40
CA VAL A 30 -22.07 2.32 -12.51
C VAL A 30 -22.83 3.40 -13.28
N ALA A 31 -22.22 3.99 -14.32
CA ALA A 31 -22.80 5.10 -15.07
C ALA A 31 -24.06 4.70 -15.85
N TYR A 32 -24.20 3.41 -16.21
CA TYR A 32 -25.37 2.88 -16.90
C TYR A 32 -26.33 2.12 -15.98
N GLY A 33 -26.17 2.22 -14.67
CA GLY A 33 -27.11 1.66 -13.68
C GLY A 33 -27.15 0.14 -13.61
N HIS A 34 -26.05 -0.53 -13.97
CA HIS A 34 -25.95 -2.00 -13.82
C HIS A 34 -25.75 -2.38 -12.35
N SER A 35 -26.01 -3.65 -12.03
CA SER A 35 -25.83 -4.18 -10.67
C SER A 35 -24.38 -4.04 -10.20
N TYR A 36 -24.17 -3.55 -8.98
CA TYR A 36 -22.85 -3.44 -8.34
C TYR A 36 -22.20 -4.81 -8.08
N ALA A 37 -22.95 -5.91 -8.20
CA ALA A 37 -22.35 -7.26 -8.20
C ALA A 37 -21.28 -7.44 -9.28
N TRP A 38 -21.38 -6.71 -10.39
CA TRP A 38 -20.34 -6.69 -11.43
C TRP A 38 -19.01 -6.12 -10.94
N LEU A 39 -19.03 -5.15 -10.01
CA LEU A 39 -17.79 -4.64 -9.41
C LEU A 39 -17.05 -5.73 -8.63
N ALA A 40 -17.77 -6.59 -7.90
CA ALA A 40 -17.16 -7.74 -7.22
C ALA A 40 -16.54 -8.74 -8.21
N LEU A 41 -17.20 -8.99 -9.34
CA LEU A 41 -16.61 -9.80 -10.43
C LEU A 41 -15.35 -9.15 -10.99
N LEU A 42 -15.36 -7.83 -11.22
CA LEU A 42 -14.20 -7.09 -11.72
C LEU A 42 -13.03 -7.12 -10.72
N ILE A 43 -13.28 -7.12 -9.40
CA ILE A 43 -12.24 -7.34 -8.38
C ILE A 43 -11.66 -8.76 -8.51
N GLY A 44 -12.48 -9.76 -8.74
CA GLY A 44 -12.00 -11.12 -9.02
C GLY A 44 -11.11 -11.18 -10.27
N ILE A 45 -11.50 -10.50 -11.35
CA ILE A 45 -10.70 -10.40 -12.60
C ILE A 45 -9.39 -9.63 -12.34
N LEU A 46 -9.44 -8.53 -11.57
CA LEU A 46 -8.28 -7.75 -11.14
C LEU A 46 -7.23 -8.64 -10.47
N LEU A 47 -7.63 -9.38 -9.44
CA LEU A 47 -6.73 -10.26 -8.69
C LEU A 47 -6.21 -11.42 -9.54
N ALA A 48 -7.08 -12.07 -10.33
CA ALA A 48 -6.67 -13.15 -11.23
C ALA A 48 -5.65 -12.66 -12.28
N THR A 49 -5.86 -11.45 -12.81
CA THR A 49 -4.93 -10.84 -13.79
C THR A 49 -3.60 -10.49 -13.14
N ALA A 50 -3.61 -9.90 -11.92
CA ALA A 50 -2.39 -9.59 -11.19
C ALA A 50 -1.57 -10.86 -10.96
N PHE A 51 -2.17 -11.91 -10.39
CA PHE A 51 -1.47 -13.17 -10.11
C PHE A 51 -0.96 -13.90 -11.35
N ALA A 52 -1.71 -13.85 -12.45
CA ALA A 52 -1.26 -14.41 -13.73
C ALA A 52 -0.05 -13.62 -14.27
N ALA A 53 -0.12 -12.30 -14.25
CA ALA A 53 0.97 -11.42 -14.71
C ALA A 53 2.25 -11.57 -13.88
N GLU A 54 2.14 -11.69 -12.55
CA GLU A 54 3.25 -11.94 -11.63
C GLU A 54 4.00 -13.25 -11.93
N ARG A 55 3.28 -14.28 -12.39
CA ARG A 55 3.90 -15.57 -12.80
C ARG A 55 4.55 -15.49 -14.18
N ILE A 56 4.03 -14.66 -15.09
CA ILE A 56 4.53 -14.53 -16.47
C ILE A 56 5.74 -13.58 -16.53
N LEU A 57 5.71 -12.47 -15.79
CA LEU A 57 6.72 -11.43 -15.82
C LEU A 57 6.99 -10.86 -14.42
N PRO A 58 7.51 -11.66 -13.48
CA PRO A 58 7.79 -11.17 -12.13
C PRO A 58 8.87 -10.09 -12.14
N TRP A 59 8.74 -9.14 -11.19
CA TRP A 59 9.82 -8.22 -10.82
C TRP A 59 10.94 -8.97 -10.09
N TYR A 60 10.57 -9.77 -9.05
CA TYR A 60 11.43 -10.72 -8.36
C TYR A 60 10.78 -12.11 -8.36
N GLU A 61 11.50 -13.12 -8.83
CA GLU A 61 11.00 -14.51 -8.86
C GLU A 61 10.77 -15.04 -7.44
N GLU A 62 11.62 -14.64 -6.48
CA GLU A 62 11.53 -15.03 -5.08
C GLU A 62 10.20 -14.61 -4.43
N TRP A 63 9.60 -13.51 -4.88
CA TRP A 63 8.30 -13.06 -4.35
C TRP A 63 7.12 -13.92 -4.81
N ASN A 64 7.31 -14.77 -5.78
CA ASN A 64 6.31 -15.76 -6.20
C ASN A 64 6.28 -17.01 -5.30
N HIS A 65 7.27 -17.19 -4.42
CA HIS A 65 7.27 -18.28 -3.45
C HIS A 65 6.46 -17.92 -2.20
N SER A 66 5.79 -18.92 -1.62
CA SER A 66 5.01 -18.73 -0.39
C SER A 66 5.92 -18.46 0.80
N HIS A 67 5.54 -17.49 1.63
CA HIS A 67 6.15 -17.20 2.94
C HIS A 67 5.19 -17.55 4.09
N ASP A 68 4.25 -18.48 3.87
CA ASP A 68 3.16 -18.88 4.79
C ASP A 68 2.17 -17.74 5.09
N ASP A 69 2.13 -16.74 4.21
CA ASP A 69 1.37 -15.49 4.31
C ASP A 69 0.02 -15.53 3.58
N GLY A 70 -0.16 -16.46 2.63
CA GLY A 70 -1.29 -16.45 1.70
C GLY A 70 -2.66 -16.47 2.37
N LYS A 71 -2.88 -17.32 3.41
CA LYS A 71 -4.17 -17.39 4.11
C LYS A 71 -4.48 -16.08 4.84
N THR A 72 -3.49 -15.51 5.51
CA THR A 72 -3.60 -14.23 6.23
C THR A 72 -3.93 -13.09 5.27
N ASN A 73 -3.25 -13.04 4.13
CA ASN A 73 -3.46 -12.01 3.11
C ASN A 73 -4.85 -12.10 2.47
N VAL A 74 -5.39 -13.33 2.26
CA VAL A 74 -6.78 -13.51 1.82
C VAL A 74 -7.76 -12.97 2.86
N VAL A 75 -7.56 -13.24 4.15
CA VAL A 75 -8.43 -12.70 5.21
C VAL A 75 -8.37 -11.16 5.23
N HIS A 76 -7.16 -10.57 5.11
CA HIS A 76 -7.04 -9.11 5.01
C HIS A 76 -7.79 -8.55 3.81
N ALA A 77 -7.67 -9.15 2.63
CA ALA A 77 -8.38 -8.71 1.43
C ALA A 77 -9.91 -8.76 1.60
N ILE A 78 -10.43 -9.83 2.20
CA ILE A 78 -11.87 -9.95 2.48
C ILE A 78 -12.32 -8.87 3.48
N VAL A 79 -11.58 -8.66 4.55
CA VAL A 79 -11.90 -7.63 5.56
C VAL A 79 -11.80 -6.24 4.94
N TYR A 80 -10.78 -5.99 4.11
CA TYR A 80 -10.60 -4.73 3.40
C TYR A 80 -11.81 -4.39 2.53
N GLU A 81 -12.24 -5.32 1.68
CA GLU A 81 -13.38 -5.11 0.78
C GLU A 81 -14.72 -5.03 1.55
N ALA A 82 -14.87 -5.80 2.63
CA ALA A 82 -16.06 -5.71 3.48
C ALA A 82 -16.17 -4.33 4.16
N GLN A 83 -15.06 -3.74 4.58
CA GLN A 83 -15.04 -2.38 5.16
C GLN A 83 -15.33 -1.31 4.09
N ASN A 84 -14.78 -1.45 2.88
CA ASN A 84 -15.11 -0.57 1.76
C ASN A 84 -16.61 -0.60 1.43
N LEU A 85 -17.17 -1.81 1.29
CA LEU A 85 -18.60 -1.99 1.05
C LEU A 85 -19.45 -1.36 2.18
N ASN A 86 -19.08 -1.62 3.44
CA ASN A 86 -19.76 -1.01 4.58
C ASN A 86 -19.67 0.53 4.55
N GLY A 87 -18.50 1.09 4.21
CA GLY A 87 -18.32 2.53 4.01
C GLY A 87 -19.28 3.09 2.96
N ILE A 88 -19.39 2.43 1.80
CA ILE A 88 -20.30 2.85 0.72
C ILE A 88 -21.77 2.78 1.17
N LEU A 89 -22.16 1.69 1.84
CA LEU A 89 -23.55 1.49 2.32
C LEU A 89 -23.94 2.48 3.42
N THR A 90 -22.99 3.03 4.17
CA THR A 90 -23.25 4.04 5.19
C THR A 90 -23.43 5.46 4.62
N ILE A 91 -23.01 5.73 3.40
CA ILE A 91 -23.15 7.06 2.77
C ILE A 91 -24.60 7.56 2.74
N PRO A 92 -25.60 6.78 2.27
CA PRO A 92 -27.00 7.23 2.28
C PRO A 92 -27.52 7.48 3.71
N LEU A 93 -27.09 6.67 4.69
CA LEU A 93 -27.45 6.87 6.10
C LEU A 93 -26.86 8.19 6.63
N VAL A 94 -25.58 8.45 6.36
CA VAL A 94 -24.92 9.70 6.75
C VAL A 94 -25.61 10.88 6.09
N ALA A 95 -25.90 10.82 4.78
CA ALA A 95 -26.62 11.85 4.05
C ALA A 95 -28.00 12.12 4.66
N TRP A 96 -28.73 11.08 5.04
CA TRP A 96 -30.04 11.20 5.70
C TRP A 96 -29.94 11.84 7.08
N LEU A 97 -29.00 11.39 7.93
CA LEU A 97 -28.78 11.92 9.28
C LEU A 97 -28.32 13.38 9.25
N THR A 98 -27.63 13.80 8.20
CA THR A 98 -27.10 15.16 8.03
C THR A 98 -27.95 16.03 7.13
N SER A 99 -29.06 15.49 6.58
CA SER A 99 -29.97 16.23 5.71
C SER A 99 -30.57 17.42 6.47
N GLY A 100 -30.09 18.60 6.14
CA GLY A 100 -30.47 19.88 6.75
C GLY A 100 -29.39 20.57 7.59
N SER A 101 -28.28 19.91 7.96
CA SER A 101 -27.24 20.53 8.79
C SER A 101 -25.81 20.40 8.26
N LEU A 102 -25.46 19.33 7.54
CA LEU A 102 -24.08 19.07 7.10
C LEU A 102 -23.94 18.86 5.59
N ASN A 103 -25.03 18.57 4.86
CA ASN A 103 -24.97 18.47 3.41
C ASN A 103 -24.90 19.88 2.83
N ALA A 104 -23.69 20.42 2.76
CA ALA A 104 -23.44 21.81 2.37
C ALA A 104 -23.66 22.09 0.87
N GLY A 105 -24.08 21.08 0.08
CA GLY A 105 -24.21 21.23 -1.38
C GLY A 105 -22.87 21.62 -2.04
N LEU A 106 -21.75 21.24 -1.42
CA LEU A 106 -20.41 21.60 -1.92
C LEU A 106 -19.96 20.70 -3.06
N TRP A 107 -20.60 19.52 -3.22
CA TRP A 107 -20.23 18.60 -4.28
C TRP A 107 -20.86 19.02 -5.61
N PRO A 108 -20.08 19.04 -6.71
CA PRO A 108 -20.57 19.49 -8.02
C PRO A 108 -21.41 18.39 -8.70
N THR A 109 -22.61 18.14 -8.20
CA THR A 109 -23.52 17.09 -8.68
C THR A 109 -23.96 17.29 -10.13
N ASP A 110 -23.89 18.53 -10.65
CA ASP A 110 -24.19 18.87 -12.04
C ASP A 110 -23.11 18.41 -13.03
N TRP A 111 -21.92 18.07 -12.53
CA TRP A 111 -20.85 17.56 -13.38
C TRP A 111 -21.12 16.12 -13.81
N PRO A 112 -20.64 15.72 -14.99
CA PRO A 112 -20.73 14.31 -15.38
C PRO A 112 -19.95 13.42 -14.41
N ILE A 113 -20.41 12.18 -14.20
CA ILE A 113 -19.84 11.23 -13.20
C ILE A 113 -18.32 11.07 -13.33
N TRP A 114 -17.78 11.06 -14.56
CA TRP A 114 -16.33 10.96 -14.76
C TRP A 114 -15.56 12.15 -14.18
N ALA A 115 -16.10 13.37 -14.27
CA ALA A 115 -15.45 14.56 -13.73
C ALA A 115 -15.55 14.59 -12.21
N GLN A 116 -16.70 14.18 -11.64
CA GLN A 116 -16.86 13.99 -10.20
C GLN A 116 -15.89 12.93 -9.67
N LEU A 117 -15.69 11.81 -10.39
CA LEU A 117 -14.74 10.76 -10.03
C LEU A 117 -13.29 11.29 -10.04
N LEU A 118 -12.89 12.04 -11.06
CA LEU A 118 -11.55 12.65 -11.08
C LEU A 118 -11.32 13.60 -9.92
N LEU A 119 -12.32 14.43 -9.58
CA LEU A 119 -12.26 15.28 -8.38
C LEU A 119 -12.11 14.44 -7.11
N ALA A 120 -12.93 13.39 -6.96
CA ALA A 120 -12.87 12.48 -5.82
C ALA A 120 -11.49 11.81 -5.70
N VAL A 121 -10.91 11.32 -6.80
CA VAL A 121 -9.59 10.71 -6.84
C VAL A 121 -8.52 11.70 -6.37
N VAL A 122 -8.51 12.94 -6.87
CA VAL A 122 -7.50 13.94 -6.50
C VAL A 122 -7.60 14.32 -5.02
N LEU A 123 -8.82 14.52 -4.51
CA LEU A 123 -9.03 14.87 -3.09
C LEU A 123 -8.70 13.69 -2.15
N ALA A 124 -9.12 12.47 -2.51
CA ALA A 124 -8.80 11.28 -1.74
C ALA A 124 -7.30 10.97 -1.78
N ASP A 125 -6.63 11.15 -2.93
CA ASP A 125 -5.19 10.96 -3.07
C ASP A 125 -4.41 11.90 -2.15
N PHE A 126 -4.76 13.19 -2.14
CA PHE A 126 -4.16 14.15 -1.21
C PHE A 126 -4.34 13.71 0.24
N ALA A 127 -5.59 13.43 0.66
CA ALA A 127 -5.90 13.11 2.04
C ALA A 127 -5.22 11.81 2.50
N LEU A 128 -5.29 10.75 1.68
CA LEU A 128 -4.72 9.45 2.00
C LEU A 128 -3.19 9.47 1.94
N THR A 129 -2.58 10.19 1.00
CA THR A 129 -1.11 10.38 0.95
C THR A 129 -0.61 11.10 2.20
N TYR A 130 -1.29 12.18 2.60
CA TYR A 130 -0.92 12.92 3.80
C TYR A 130 -1.10 12.09 5.07
N LEU A 131 -2.21 11.33 5.18
CA LEU A 131 -2.42 10.41 6.29
C LEU A 131 -1.38 9.28 6.32
N HIS A 132 -1.00 8.76 5.18
CA HIS A 132 0.07 7.77 5.04
C HIS A 132 1.41 8.34 5.54
N TYR A 133 1.77 9.56 5.12
CA TYR A 133 2.94 10.28 5.65
C TYR A 133 2.87 10.43 7.17
N LEU A 134 1.71 10.85 7.72
CA LEU A 134 1.52 10.96 9.17
C LEU A 134 1.63 9.61 9.89
N SER A 135 1.22 8.52 9.21
CA SER A 135 1.33 7.16 9.76
C SER A 135 2.78 6.72 10.01
N HIS A 136 3.74 7.30 9.28
CA HIS A 136 5.17 7.12 9.53
C HIS A 136 5.76 8.10 10.53
N ARG A 137 5.03 9.13 10.95
CA ARG A 137 5.51 10.16 11.91
C ARG A 137 4.95 9.97 13.31
N PHE A 138 3.75 9.43 13.44
CA PHE A 138 3.08 9.25 14.72
C PHE A 138 3.07 7.80 15.15
N SER A 139 3.67 7.48 16.30
CA SER A 139 3.80 6.11 16.82
C SER A 139 2.47 5.35 16.92
N PHE A 140 1.35 6.02 17.24
CA PHE A 140 0.04 5.39 17.29
C PHE A 140 -0.39 4.91 15.91
N LEU A 141 -0.27 5.76 14.89
CA LEU A 141 -0.63 5.41 13.51
C LEU A 141 0.33 4.37 12.94
N TRP A 142 1.64 4.50 13.22
CA TRP A 142 2.64 3.54 12.80
C TRP A 142 2.35 2.13 13.31
N ARG A 143 1.96 1.96 14.57
CA ARG A 143 1.62 0.64 15.11
C ARG A 143 0.55 -0.08 14.30
N LEU A 144 -0.45 0.66 13.80
CA LEU A 144 -1.51 0.12 12.95
C LEU A 144 -0.99 -0.08 11.52
N HIS A 145 -0.21 0.85 11.00
CA HIS A 145 0.32 0.85 9.64
C HIS A 145 1.45 -0.18 9.45
N ALA A 146 2.19 -0.50 10.49
CA ALA A 146 3.24 -1.52 10.46
C ALA A 146 2.72 -2.90 10.04
N VAL A 147 1.44 -3.20 10.21
CA VAL A 147 0.82 -4.43 9.67
C VAL A 147 0.91 -4.46 8.14
N HIS A 148 0.75 -3.32 7.48
CA HIS A 148 0.93 -3.18 6.05
C HIS A 148 2.40 -3.35 5.62
N HIS A 149 3.33 -2.80 6.39
CA HIS A 149 4.77 -2.94 6.15
C HIS A 149 5.35 -4.28 6.58
N GLY A 150 4.65 -5.05 7.42
CA GLY A 150 5.14 -6.33 7.96
C GLY A 150 5.20 -7.49 6.96
N VAL A 151 5.01 -7.22 5.67
CA VAL A 151 5.02 -8.21 4.60
C VAL A 151 6.46 -8.56 4.20
N ALA A 152 6.74 -9.86 4.03
CA ALA A 152 8.07 -10.36 3.66
C ALA A 152 8.33 -10.32 2.14
N ARG A 153 7.33 -9.99 1.35
CA ARG A 153 7.36 -9.90 -0.12
C ARG A 153 6.26 -8.98 -0.61
N LEU A 154 6.38 -8.43 -1.83
CA LEU A 154 5.30 -7.67 -2.45
C LEU A 154 4.64 -8.48 -3.58
N TYR A 155 3.32 -8.49 -3.58
CA TYR A 155 2.47 -9.03 -4.65
C TYR A 155 1.04 -8.47 -4.47
N GLY A 156 0.13 -8.68 -5.45
CA GLY A 156 -1.14 -7.96 -5.53
C GLY A 156 -1.98 -7.90 -4.24
N PHE A 157 -2.00 -8.94 -3.41
CA PHE A 157 -2.73 -8.90 -2.15
C PHE A 157 -2.17 -7.91 -1.12
N ASN A 158 -0.88 -7.59 -1.17
CA ASN A 158 -0.27 -6.77 -0.12
C ASN A 158 -0.83 -5.34 -0.07
N GLY A 159 -1.35 -4.83 -1.19
CA GLY A 159 -2.08 -3.57 -1.20
C GLY A 159 -3.31 -3.57 -0.30
N LEU A 160 -3.91 -4.74 -0.09
CA LEU A 160 -5.11 -4.94 0.73
C LEU A 160 -4.79 -5.42 2.16
N VAL A 161 -3.52 -5.66 2.49
CA VAL A 161 -3.08 -6.01 3.86
C VAL A 161 -3.05 -4.75 4.70
N ARG A 162 -4.04 -4.58 5.57
CA ARG A 162 -4.15 -3.44 6.47
C ARG A 162 -4.74 -3.84 7.81
N HIS A 163 -4.32 -3.16 8.87
CA HIS A 163 -5.00 -3.29 10.15
C HIS A 163 -6.41 -2.66 10.05
N PRO A 164 -7.50 -3.34 10.45
CA PRO A 164 -8.87 -2.82 10.28
C PRO A 164 -9.11 -1.43 10.88
N LEU A 165 -8.50 -1.13 12.04
CA LEU A 165 -8.59 0.21 12.62
C LEU A 165 -7.86 1.27 11.80
N HIS A 166 -6.73 0.91 11.14
CA HIS A 166 -6.06 1.85 10.23
C HIS A 166 -6.94 2.16 9.03
N GLN A 167 -7.57 1.14 8.45
CA GLN A 167 -8.48 1.32 7.33
C GLN A 167 -9.71 2.17 7.72
N ILE A 168 -10.25 2.02 8.93
CA ILE A 168 -11.32 2.93 9.43
C ILE A 168 -10.81 4.37 9.48
N ILE A 169 -9.58 4.61 9.94
CA ILE A 169 -8.97 5.95 9.93
C ILE A 169 -8.82 6.47 8.49
N ASP A 170 -8.36 5.63 7.56
CA ASP A 170 -8.28 5.96 6.12
C ASP A 170 -9.64 6.35 5.56
N LEU A 171 -10.71 5.60 5.88
CA LEU A 171 -12.08 5.89 5.43
C LEU A 171 -12.61 7.19 6.04
N VAL A 172 -12.43 7.39 7.35
CA VAL A 172 -12.97 8.55 8.07
C VAL A 172 -12.25 9.84 7.67
N LEU A 173 -10.94 9.82 7.51
CA LEU A 173 -10.17 11.02 7.19
C LEU A 173 -9.94 11.21 5.68
N GLY A 174 -9.89 10.12 4.92
CA GLY A 174 -9.62 10.16 3.48
C GLY A 174 -10.87 10.32 2.61
N THR A 175 -11.96 9.65 2.93
CA THR A 175 -13.13 9.58 2.03
C THR A 175 -14.44 10.09 2.64
N ALA A 176 -14.67 9.95 3.96
CA ALA A 176 -15.89 10.44 4.59
C ALA A 176 -16.11 11.96 4.42
N PRO A 177 -15.09 12.85 4.41
CA PRO A 177 -15.29 14.27 4.12
C PRO A 177 -15.93 14.52 2.74
N LEU A 178 -15.65 13.67 1.74
CA LEU A 178 -16.26 13.79 0.42
C LEU A 178 -17.75 13.43 0.46
N ALA A 179 -18.11 12.37 1.20
CA ALA A 179 -19.50 12.02 1.43
C ALA A 179 -20.26 13.12 2.18
N LEU A 180 -19.66 13.75 3.19
CA LEU A 180 -20.23 14.89 3.91
C LEU A 180 -20.38 16.14 3.02
N ALA A 181 -19.51 16.31 2.02
CA ALA A 181 -19.64 17.36 1.01
C ALA A 181 -20.79 17.11 0.02
N GLY A 182 -21.38 15.92 0.01
CA GLY A 182 -22.50 15.55 -0.88
C GLY A 182 -22.12 14.65 -2.05
N MET A 183 -20.95 13.96 -1.99
CA MET A 183 -20.54 13.00 -3.02
C MET A 183 -21.58 11.88 -3.19
N PRO A 184 -22.10 11.63 -4.42
CA PRO A 184 -23.06 10.57 -4.68
C PRO A 184 -22.48 9.18 -4.43
N VAL A 185 -23.37 8.22 -4.11
CA VAL A 185 -22.97 6.82 -3.85
C VAL A 185 -22.33 6.17 -5.07
N GLU A 186 -22.73 6.55 -6.26
CA GLU A 186 -22.16 6.11 -7.53
C GLU A 186 -20.68 6.49 -7.65
N VAL A 187 -20.35 7.72 -7.32
CA VAL A 187 -18.97 8.24 -7.31
C VAL A 187 -18.16 7.56 -6.21
N ALA A 188 -18.76 7.32 -5.03
CA ALA A 188 -18.10 6.63 -3.93
C ALA A 188 -17.79 5.17 -4.27
N ALA A 189 -18.71 4.46 -4.91
CA ALA A 189 -18.49 3.08 -5.37
C ALA A 189 -17.36 3.01 -6.41
N LEU A 190 -17.33 3.93 -7.36
CA LEU A 190 -16.25 4.04 -8.32
C LEU A 190 -14.91 4.39 -7.67
N LEU A 191 -14.89 5.34 -6.73
CA LEU A 191 -13.69 5.73 -6.00
C LEU A 191 -13.12 4.53 -5.23
N GLY A 192 -13.95 3.77 -4.51
CA GLY A 192 -13.53 2.55 -3.81
C GLY A 192 -12.92 1.53 -4.77
N PHE A 193 -13.53 1.30 -5.92
CA PHE A 193 -13.01 0.39 -6.94
C PHE A 193 -11.66 0.87 -7.51
N VAL A 194 -11.56 2.15 -7.87
CA VAL A 194 -10.32 2.77 -8.39
C VAL A 194 -9.19 2.67 -7.37
N ILE A 195 -9.47 2.89 -6.08
CA ILE A 195 -8.48 2.72 -5.00
C ILE A 195 -8.03 1.25 -4.91
N THR A 196 -8.95 0.28 -4.97
CA THR A 196 -8.61 -1.15 -4.95
C THR A 196 -7.72 -1.52 -6.13
N VAL A 197 -8.04 -1.07 -7.35
CA VAL A 197 -7.18 -1.28 -8.54
C VAL A 197 -5.79 -0.70 -8.30
N GLN A 198 -5.72 0.53 -7.82
CA GLN A 198 -4.46 1.22 -7.53
C GLN A 198 -3.60 0.45 -6.52
N LEU A 199 -4.18 0.02 -5.41
CA LEU A 199 -3.48 -0.72 -4.37
C LEU A 199 -2.91 -2.05 -4.88
N VAL A 200 -3.69 -2.80 -5.69
CA VAL A 200 -3.22 -4.05 -6.29
C VAL A 200 -2.08 -3.80 -7.29
N VAL A 201 -2.20 -2.80 -8.16
CA VAL A 201 -1.16 -2.46 -9.16
C VAL A 201 0.11 -1.94 -8.47
N GLN A 202 -0.04 -1.10 -7.44
CA GLN A 202 1.05 -0.49 -6.70
C GLN A 202 1.95 -1.53 -6.03
N HIS A 203 1.36 -2.63 -5.54
CA HIS A 203 2.06 -3.69 -4.82
C HIS A 203 2.40 -4.91 -5.70
N SER A 204 1.88 -4.99 -6.93
CA SER A 204 2.06 -6.17 -7.76
C SER A 204 3.52 -6.44 -8.11
N ASN A 205 3.90 -7.72 -8.06
CA ASN A 205 5.22 -8.23 -8.45
C ASN A 205 5.35 -8.38 -9.97
N VAL A 206 5.01 -7.34 -10.73
CA VAL A 206 5.05 -7.37 -12.20
C VAL A 206 6.04 -6.37 -12.75
N ALA A 207 6.95 -6.80 -13.64
CA ALA A 207 7.93 -5.95 -14.30
C ALA A 207 7.32 -5.21 -15.51
N TYR A 208 6.19 -4.50 -15.31
CA TYR A 208 5.53 -3.73 -16.36
C TYR A 208 6.24 -2.41 -16.67
N ALA A 209 6.04 -1.90 -17.88
CA ALA A 209 6.65 -0.65 -18.33
C ALA A 209 5.66 0.51 -18.21
N LEU A 210 6.14 1.64 -17.66
CA LEU A 210 5.37 2.88 -17.49
C LEU A 210 5.81 4.00 -18.43
N GLY A 211 6.98 3.85 -19.05
CA GLY A 211 7.55 4.91 -19.88
C GLY A 211 7.66 6.24 -19.12
N PRO A 212 7.23 7.36 -19.72
CA PRO A 212 7.30 8.69 -19.10
C PRO A 212 6.46 8.84 -17.82
N LEU A 213 5.43 8.01 -17.63
CA LEU A 213 4.56 8.07 -16.46
C LEU A 213 5.22 7.59 -15.17
N ARG A 214 6.37 6.90 -15.26
CA ARG A 214 7.08 6.32 -14.13
C ARG A 214 7.30 7.31 -12.97
N ASN A 215 7.64 8.56 -13.27
CA ASN A 215 7.94 9.57 -12.25
C ASN A 215 6.73 10.41 -11.83
N HIS A 216 5.54 10.13 -12.37
CA HIS A 216 4.31 10.89 -12.08
C HIS A 216 3.29 10.07 -11.31
N LEU A 217 3.39 8.74 -11.36
CA LEU A 217 2.47 7.81 -10.72
C LEU A 217 3.16 7.08 -9.57
N ALA A 218 2.47 6.98 -8.43
CA ALA A 218 2.97 6.34 -7.21
C ALA A 218 2.75 4.82 -7.25
N ILE A 219 3.35 4.12 -8.23
CA ILE A 219 3.12 2.69 -8.48
C ILE A 219 4.42 1.94 -8.75
N GLY A 220 4.37 0.61 -8.61
CA GLY A 220 5.46 -0.30 -8.91
C GLY A 220 6.73 0.07 -8.14
N GLN A 221 7.83 0.28 -8.85
CA GLN A 221 9.16 0.54 -8.27
C GLN A 221 9.20 1.73 -7.32
N ILE A 222 8.42 2.79 -7.58
CA ILE A 222 8.34 3.96 -6.70
C ILE A 222 7.83 3.53 -5.33
N HIS A 223 6.75 2.76 -5.29
CA HIS A 223 6.15 2.29 -4.04
C HIS A 223 6.92 1.11 -3.42
N HIS A 224 7.57 0.27 -4.23
CA HIS A 224 8.41 -0.82 -3.69
C HIS A 224 9.55 -0.27 -2.81
N LEU A 225 10.13 0.89 -3.16
CA LEU A 225 11.12 1.57 -2.33
C LEU A 225 10.54 2.00 -0.96
N HIS A 226 9.25 2.33 -0.90
CA HIS A 226 8.58 2.67 0.34
C HIS A 226 8.51 1.49 1.33
N HIS A 227 8.43 0.25 0.84
CA HIS A 227 8.31 -0.96 1.65
C HIS A 227 9.62 -1.58 2.11
N VAL A 228 10.79 -0.98 1.78
CA VAL A 228 12.07 -1.55 2.20
C VAL A 228 12.32 -1.38 3.70
N ASN A 229 12.94 -2.39 4.30
CA ASN A 229 13.31 -2.42 5.72
C ASN A 229 14.63 -1.67 6.01
N TRP A 230 14.91 -0.58 5.28
CA TRP A 230 16.15 0.19 5.40
C TRP A 230 16.04 1.37 6.37
N GLY A 231 15.08 1.34 7.28
CA GLY A 231 14.81 2.43 8.20
C GLY A 231 14.41 3.70 7.47
N LYS A 232 15.11 4.81 7.71
CA LYS A 232 14.76 6.12 7.13
C LYS A 232 14.85 6.19 5.60
N GLU A 233 15.59 5.28 4.95
CA GLU A 233 15.69 5.27 3.48
C GLU A 233 14.38 4.80 2.82
N GLY A 234 13.60 3.95 3.51
CA GLY A 234 12.25 3.54 3.07
C GLY A 234 11.16 4.56 3.44
N ASP A 235 11.47 5.59 4.23
CA ASP A 235 10.52 6.59 4.72
C ASP A 235 10.26 7.68 3.65
N CYS A 236 9.81 7.27 2.48
CA CYS A 236 9.63 8.08 1.27
C CYS A 236 8.49 7.52 0.40
N ASN A 237 8.06 8.26 -0.63
CA ASN A 237 7.09 7.82 -1.64
C ASN A 237 5.74 7.36 -1.06
N PHE A 238 5.10 8.21 -0.27
CA PHE A 238 3.83 7.95 0.41
C PHE A 238 2.62 8.01 -0.51
N GLY A 239 2.76 8.52 -1.74
CA GLY A 239 1.68 8.74 -2.68
C GLY A 239 0.82 7.51 -2.93
N LEU A 240 -0.51 7.71 -3.00
CA LEU A 240 -1.42 6.65 -3.42
C LEU A 240 -1.52 6.59 -4.94
N PHE A 241 -1.88 7.71 -5.61
CA PHE A 241 -2.00 7.76 -7.08
C PHE A 241 -0.86 8.53 -7.73
N PHE A 242 -0.59 9.77 -7.25
CA PHE A 242 0.33 10.70 -7.89
C PHE A 242 1.51 11.04 -6.99
N THR A 243 2.69 11.18 -7.61
CA THR A 243 3.92 11.58 -6.90
C THR A 243 4.00 13.08 -6.61
N VAL A 244 3.00 13.87 -7.06
CA VAL A 244 2.97 15.32 -6.82
C VAL A 244 2.95 15.66 -5.33
N TRP A 245 2.25 14.88 -4.53
CA TRP A 245 2.18 15.09 -3.08
C TRP A 245 3.51 14.81 -2.39
N ASP A 246 4.21 13.73 -2.79
CA ASP A 246 5.55 13.45 -2.31
C ASP A 246 6.55 14.55 -2.68
N ARG A 247 6.41 15.13 -3.89
CA ARG A 247 7.23 16.28 -4.30
C ARG A 247 6.96 17.50 -3.42
N MET A 248 5.70 17.76 -3.08
CA MET A 248 5.31 18.86 -2.19
C MET A 248 5.79 18.62 -0.75
N LEU A 249 5.78 17.38 -0.27
CA LEU A 249 6.27 16.99 1.05
C LEU A 249 7.81 16.85 1.11
N GLY A 250 8.51 16.85 -0.04
CA GLY A 250 9.95 16.62 -0.10
C GLY A 250 10.36 15.16 0.13
N THR A 251 9.42 14.22 -0.08
CA THR A 251 9.59 12.76 0.16
C THR A 251 9.70 11.96 -1.13
N PHE A 252 9.72 12.58 -2.29
CA PHE A 252 9.81 11.90 -3.58
C PHE A 252 11.23 11.41 -3.88
N HIS A 253 11.40 10.10 -3.98
CA HIS A 253 12.64 9.43 -4.39
C HIS A 253 12.36 8.49 -5.57
N PRO A 254 12.73 8.88 -6.83
CA PRO A 254 12.43 8.08 -8.02
C PRO A 254 13.31 6.83 -8.15
N GLU A 255 14.48 6.84 -7.53
CA GLU A 255 15.46 5.76 -7.60
C GLU A 255 15.91 5.36 -6.18
N PRO A 256 16.03 4.05 -5.90
CA PRO A 256 16.61 3.60 -4.65
C PRO A 256 18.12 3.91 -4.61
N PRO A 257 18.70 4.24 -3.44
CA PRO A 257 20.12 4.51 -3.28
C PRO A 257 21.00 3.29 -3.57
N ARG A 258 20.43 2.11 -3.56
CA ARG A 258 21.03 0.82 -3.89
C ARG A 258 19.97 -0.12 -4.48
N PRO A 259 20.36 -1.16 -5.25
CA PRO A 259 19.39 -2.15 -5.74
C PRO A 259 18.60 -2.79 -4.59
N ILE A 260 17.27 -2.77 -4.71
CA ILE A 260 16.38 -3.49 -3.78
C ILE A 260 16.58 -4.99 -4.01
N LYS A 261 16.64 -5.77 -2.95
CA LYS A 261 16.69 -7.24 -2.98
C LYS A 261 15.37 -7.80 -2.48
N ALA A 262 15.04 -9.01 -2.88
CA ALA A 262 13.77 -9.63 -2.52
C ALA A 262 13.53 -9.71 -1.00
N HIS A 263 14.59 -9.82 -0.18
CA HIS A 263 14.52 -9.89 1.28
C HIS A 263 14.60 -8.53 1.99
N ASP A 264 14.65 -7.43 1.25
CA ASP A 264 14.69 -6.07 1.83
C ASP A 264 13.30 -5.56 2.25
N MET A 265 12.25 -6.39 2.16
CA MET A 265 10.90 -6.04 2.58
C MET A 265 10.67 -6.27 4.08
N GLY A 266 9.73 -5.56 4.66
CA GLY A 266 9.33 -5.74 6.06
C GLY A 266 9.58 -4.53 6.95
N VAL A 267 9.52 -4.76 8.27
CA VAL A 267 9.78 -3.76 9.30
C VAL A 267 11.15 -4.00 9.91
N ASP A 268 12.09 -3.06 9.77
CA ASP A 268 13.48 -3.19 10.25
C ASP A 268 13.55 -3.56 11.75
N GLU A 269 12.71 -2.96 12.55
CA GLU A 269 12.67 -3.19 14.00
C GLU A 269 12.06 -4.56 14.37
N VAL A 270 11.34 -5.22 13.46
CA VAL A 270 10.61 -6.48 13.70
C VAL A 270 10.88 -7.48 12.59
N PRO A 271 12.10 -8.03 12.49
CA PRO A 271 12.47 -8.93 11.39
C PRO A 271 11.64 -10.23 11.32
N ASN A 272 11.02 -10.63 12.43
CA ASN A 272 10.10 -11.76 12.51
C ASN A 272 8.66 -11.26 12.72
N PHE A 273 8.14 -10.47 11.78
CA PHE A 273 6.79 -9.93 11.88
C PHE A 273 5.75 -11.08 11.99
N PRO A 274 4.68 -10.91 12.80
CA PRO A 274 3.65 -11.93 12.95
C PRO A 274 3.04 -12.36 11.60
N LYS A 275 2.86 -13.68 11.42
CA LYS A 275 2.34 -14.24 10.17
C LYS A 275 0.84 -14.52 10.21
N ARG A 276 0.23 -14.62 11.40
CA ARG A 276 -1.19 -14.96 11.57
C ARG A 276 -2.04 -13.72 11.70
N TYR A 277 -3.21 -13.71 11.08
CA TYR A 277 -4.12 -12.58 11.09
C TYR A 277 -4.42 -12.05 12.51
N MET A 278 -4.75 -12.92 13.47
CA MET A 278 -5.07 -12.52 14.85
C MET A 278 -3.86 -11.94 15.59
N GLU A 279 -2.66 -12.43 15.28
CA GLU A 279 -1.41 -11.89 15.84
C GLU A 279 -1.12 -10.49 15.26
N GLN A 280 -1.43 -10.27 13.98
CA GLN A 280 -1.32 -8.96 13.34
C GLN A 280 -2.36 -7.97 13.88
N LEU A 281 -3.58 -8.42 14.17
CA LEU A 281 -4.58 -7.59 14.85
C LEU A 281 -4.16 -7.19 16.27
N ALA A 282 -3.49 -8.07 17.00
CA ALA A 282 -2.99 -7.79 18.35
C ALA A 282 -1.67 -7.01 18.35
N PHE A 283 -0.97 -6.95 17.21
CA PHE A 283 0.36 -6.34 17.10
C PHE A 283 0.45 -4.92 17.63
N PRO A 284 -0.49 -3.99 17.35
CA PRO A 284 -0.44 -2.63 17.85
C PRO A 284 -0.49 -2.50 19.38
N LEU A 285 -1.01 -3.50 20.07
CA LEU A 285 -1.12 -3.52 21.54
C LEU A 285 0.21 -3.87 22.21
N HIS A 286 1.05 -4.64 21.54
CA HIS A 286 2.29 -5.20 22.09
C HIS A 286 3.54 -4.52 21.55
N TYR A 287 3.44 -3.92 20.35
CA TYR A 287 4.57 -3.27 19.71
C TYR A 287 4.82 -1.87 20.24
N LYS A 288 6.09 -1.60 20.58
CA LYS A 288 6.56 -0.28 21.00
C LYS A 288 7.64 0.19 20.03
N PRO A 289 7.36 1.19 19.19
CA PRO A 289 8.34 1.76 18.28
C PRO A 289 9.59 2.24 19.01
N GLY A 290 10.77 1.94 18.46
CA GLY A 290 12.06 2.32 19.02
C GLY A 290 12.70 1.31 19.99
N GLU A 291 11.96 0.32 20.52
CA GLU A 291 12.56 -0.76 21.32
C GLU A 291 13.42 -1.69 20.43
N GLY A 292 13.02 -1.92 19.17
CA GLY A 292 13.78 -2.70 18.20
C GLY A 292 15.06 -2.02 17.73
N GLN A 293 15.04 -0.69 17.52
CA GLN A 293 16.24 0.08 17.16
C GLN A 293 17.32 0.00 18.23
N GLN A 294 16.93 0.07 19.52
CA GLN A 294 17.90 -0.10 20.62
C GLN A 294 18.49 -1.51 20.65
N SER A 295 17.69 -2.55 20.36
CA SER A 295 18.19 -3.93 20.28
C SER A 295 19.07 -4.16 19.04
N GLY A 296 18.72 -3.57 17.90
CA GLY A 296 19.50 -3.64 16.65
C GLY A 296 20.84 -2.89 16.77
N LEU A 297 20.83 -1.67 17.37
CA LEU A 297 22.05 -0.92 17.67
C LEU A 297 22.93 -1.67 18.67
N LYS A 298 22.37 -2.25 19.76
CA LYS A 298 23.12 -3.08 20.68
C LYS A 298 23.74 -4.28 20.00
N LYS A 299 22.99 -5.02 19.14
CA LYS A 299 23.52 -6.15 18.36
C LYS A 299 24.62 -5.72 17.39
N LYS A 300 24.45 -4.57 16.69
CA LYS A 300 25.49 -4.03 15.79
C LYS A 300 26.72 -3.58 16.58
N MET A 301 26.56 -2.95 17.76
CA MET A 301 27.67 -2.57 18.62
C MET A 301 28.37 -3.80 19.24
N GLU A 302 27.62 -4.86 19.60
CA GLU A 302 28.19 -6.11 20.08
C GLU A 302 28.93 -6.88 18.98
N ALA A 303 28.39 -6.89 17.75
CA ALA A 303 29.05 -7.50 16.59
C ALA A 303 30.30 -6.73 16.11
N GLN A 304 30.41 -5.45 16.41
CA GLN A 304 31.57 -4.60 16.12
C GLN A 304 32.61 -4.58 17.24
N LYS A 305 32.32 -5.16 18.42
CA LYS A 305 33.33 -5.36 19.44
C LYS A 305 34.38 -6.34 18.92
N PRO A 306 35.69 -5.98 18.94
CA PRO A 306 36.72 -6.91 18.59
C PRO A 306 36.62 -8.18 19.49
N PRO A 307 36.87 -9.39 18.94
CA PRO A 307 36.83 -10.62 19.74
C PRO A 307 37.59 -10.40 21.04
N GLN A 308 37.00 -10.80 22.17
CA GLN A 308 37.62 -10.61 23.48
C GLN A 308 39.03 -11.22 23.53
N THR A 309 39.29 -12.23 22.69
CA THR A 309 40.63 -12.82 22.46
C THR A 309 41.63 -11.83 21.89
N ALA A 310 41.23 -10.92 20.98
CA ALA A 310 42.16 -9.93 20.39
C ALA A 310 42.50 -8.81 21.38
N ALA A 311 41.55 -8.42 22.25
CA ALA A 311 41.79 -7.43 23.29
C ALA A 311 42.68 -8.01 24.43
N ALA A 312 42.50 -9.31 24.75
CA ALA A 312 43.37 -9.99 25.71
C ALA A 312 44.78 -10.21 25.15
N GLN A 313 44.94 -10.53 23.88
CA GLN A 313 46.24 -10.63 23.21
C GLN A 313 46.96 -9.29 23.07
N ALA A 314 46.24 -8.20 22.77
CA ALA A 314 46.84 -6.88 22.72
C ALA A 314 47.34 -6.40 24.12
N ARG A 315 46.60 -6.71 25.20
CA ARG A 315 47.06 -6.46 26.58
C ARG A 315 48.29 -7.31 26.93
N ALA A 316 48.26 -8.60 26.63
CA ALA A 316 49.40 -9.48 26.90
C ALA A 316 50.66 -9.08 26.11
N LEU A 317 50.54 -8.51 24.92
CA LEU A 317 51.65 -7.97 24.14
C LEU A 317 52.14 -6.61 24.68
N HIS A 318 51.29 -5.83 25.32
CA HIS A 318 51.68 -4.57 25.98
C HIS A 318 52.42 -4.84 27.28
N ASP A 319 51.89 -5.76 28.10
CA ASP A 319 52.47 -6.13 29.39
C ASP A 319 53.80 -6.94 29.23
N ALA A 320 54.09 -7.49 28.06
CA ALA A 320 55.33 -8.16 27.73
C ALA A 320 56.43 -7.22 27.17
N ALA A 321 56.08 -5.97 26.90
CA ALA A 321 56.99 -4.94 26.34
C ALA A 321 57.44 -3.91 27.38
N GLU A 322 56.91 -3.99 28.62
CA GLU A 322 57.44 -3.29 29.82
C GLU A 322 58.31 -4.25 30.65
#